data_3de6c0f689139d1758397841581e0354
#
_entry.id   3de6c0f689139d1758397841581e0354
#
_cell.length_a   1.000
_cell.length_b   1.000
_cell.length_c   1.000
_cell.angle_alpha   90.00
_cell.angle_beta   90.00
_cell.angle_gamma   90.00
#
_symmetry.space_group_name_H-M   'P 1'
#
loop_
_entity.id
_entity.type
_entity.pdbx_description
1 polymer ?
#
loop_
_entity_poly.entity_id
_entity_poly.type
_entity_poly.pdbx_seq_one_letter_code
_entity_poly.pdbx_strand_id
1 'polypeptide(L)'
;MEQSKRKELQLTAAKARLLGVQMVHDAASGHPGGSMSCMDVLTYLYFAEMRVDPKNPHDPSRDRFVMSKGHCSPAMYPVLALRGFFPVEDLKMFRRIDGHMSGHVEMKYVPGVDMSTGSLGQGISVAVGMALAGKVAGKSYRVYSILGDGEVAEGQVWEAMMAANKYHLDNLCACVDVNGLQIDGETKDVMPTEPLDKKFESFGWHVIKIDGHDFDQIEAAYKEAEQTKGQPTMILAKTIKGKGVSFMENNAGWHGKAPNDEQWAQAKAELEAQIKELEG
;
A
#
# COMPACT_ATOMS: atom_id res chain seq x y z
N MET A 1 -11.49 -16.80 4.43
CA MET A 1 -10.14 -17.09 5.02
C MET A 1 -10.26 -17.94 6.28
N GLU A 2 -9.27 -18.80 6.57
CA GLU A 2 -9.23 -19.50 7.85
C GLU A 2 -8.96 -18.55 9.03
N GLN A 3 -9.58 -18.79 10.19
CA GLN A 3 -9.49 -17.90 11.35
C GLN A 3 -8.05 -17.70 11.84
N SER A 4 -7.25 -18.76 11.84
CA SER A 4 -5.82 -18.71 12.21
C SER A 4 -5.02 -17.78 11.28
N LYS A 5 -5.24 -17.87 9.97
CA LYS A 5 -4.56 -17.02 8.99
C LYS A 5 -5.01 -15.57 9.10
N ARG A 6 -6.30 -15.33 9.34
CA ARG A 6 -6.81 -13.97 9.58
C ARG A 6 -6.15 -13.34 10.79
N LYS A 7 -6.08 -14.07 11.92
CA LYS A 7 -5.43 -13.59 13.15
C LYS A 7 -3.93 -13.29 12.93
N GLU A 8 -3.22 -14.15 12.19
CA GLU A 8 -1.82 -13.91 11.79
C GLU A 8 -1.66 -12.61 11.01
N LEU A 9 -2.51 -12.37 10.00
CA LEU A 9 -2.45 -11.16 9.17
C LEU A 9 -2.80 -9.90 9.97
N GLN A 10 -3.82 -9.96 10.82
CA GLN A 10 -4.19 -8.85 11.72
C GLN A 10 -3.04 -8.48 12.66
N LEU A 11 -2.41 -9.50 13.28
CA LEU A 11 -1.27 -9.31 14.16
C LEU A 11 -0.07 -8.72 13.41
N THR A 12 0.21 -9.20 12.21
CA THR A 12 1.29 -8.67 11.36
C THR A 12 1.04 -7.22 10.97
N ALA A 13 -0.19 -6.87 10.59
CA ALA A 13 -0.56 -5.50 10.25
C ALA A 13 -0.45 -4.56 11.47
N ALA A 14 -0.86 -5.00 12.65
CA ALA A 14 -0.71 -4.23 13.89
C ALA A 14 0.78 -3.99 14.23
N LYS A 15 1.63 -5.02 14.13
CA LYS A 15 3.08 -4.90 14.31
C LYS A 15 3.72 -3.95 13.28
N ALA A 16 3.29 -4.04 12.02
CA ALA A 16 3.77 -3.14 10.96
C ALA A 16 3.35 -1.68 11.22
N ARG A 17 2.14 -1.42 11.73
CA ARG A 17 1.70 -0.08 12.14
C ARG A 17 2.57 0.48 13.27
N LEU A 18 2.84 -0.31 14.30
CA LEU A 18 3.71 0.11 15.41
C LEU A 18 5.09 0.53 14.91
N LEU A 19 5.73 -0.31 14.08
CA LEU A 19 7.03 -0.01 13.48
C LEU A 19 6.98 1.22 12.57
N GLY A 20 5.93 1.38 11.77
CA GLY A 20 5.76 2.52 10.86
C GLY A 20 5.61 3.86 11.61
N VAL A 21 4.83 3.90 12.69
CA VAL A 21 4.71 5.11 13.53
C VAL A 21 6.03 5.39 14.25
N GLN A 22 6.72 4.35 14.76
CA GLN A 22 8.04 4.48 15.39
C GLN A 22 9.05 5.10 14.42
N MET A 23 9.15 4.60 13.19
CA MET A 23 10.06 5.15 12.18
C MET A 23 9.84 6.64 11.95
N VAL A 24 8.57 7.06 11.85
CA VAL A 24 8.21 8.48 11.63
C VAL A 24 8.55 9.33 12.84
N HIS A 25 8.29 8.83 14.07
CA HIS A 25 8.66 9.48 15.31
C HIS A 25 10.18 9.66 15.42
N ASP A 26 10.95 8.58 15.28
CA ASP A 26 12.42 8.56 15.46
C ASP A 26 13.15 9.45 14.44
N ALA A 27 12.57 9.59 13.23
CA ALA A 27 13.06 10.49 12.19
C ALA A 27 12.53 11.94 12.34
N ALA A 28 11.60 12.21 13.27
CA ALA A 28 10.86 13.46 13.39
C ALA A 28 10.26 13.95 12.05
N SER A 29 10.00 13.03 11.11
CA SER A 29 9.57 13.33 9.75
C SER A 29 8.99 12.09 9.07
N GLY A 30 7.93 12.25 8.27
CA GLY A 30 7.34 11.16 7.49
C GLY A 30 5.83 11.30 7.33
N HIS A 31 5.22 10.28 6.71
CA HIS A 31 3.81 10.30 6.34
C HIS A 31 3.04 9.14 7.03
N PRO A 32 2.63 9.30 8.32
CA PRO A 32 1.99 8.20 9.05
C PRO A 32 0.56 7.92 8.57
N GLY A 33 -0.27 8.96 8.34
CA GLY A 33 -1.69 8.79 8.11
C GLY A 33 -2.04 7.84 6.96
N GLY A 34 -1.54 8.11 5.75
CA GLY A 34 -1.77 7.26 4.58
C GLY A 34 -1.02 5.92 4.62
N SER A 35 0.01 5.81 5.46
CA SER A 35 0.71 4.56 5.70
C SER A 35 -0.13 3.61 6.57
N MET A 36 -0.77 4.14 7.60
CA MET A 36 -1.62 3.33 8.49
C MET A 36 -2.89 2.83 7.80
N SER A 37 -3.48 3.61 6.87
CA SER A 37 -4.72 3.24 6.17
C SER A 37 -4.56 2.00 5.29
N CYS A 38 -3.51 1.92 4.48
CA CYS A 38 -3.32 0.83 3.53
C CYS A 38 -2.60 -0.41 4.10
N MET A 39 -2.31 -0.43 5.40
CA MET A 39 -1.47 -1.46 6.02
C MET A 39 -2.05 -2.86 5.91
N ASP A 40 -3.37 -3.04 6.04
CA ASP A 40 -4.01 -4.35 5.98
C ASP A 40 -3.94 -4.93 4.56
N VAL A 41 -4.23 -4.12 3.54
CA VAL A 41 -4.12 -4.51 2.13
C VAL A 41 -2.67 -4.87 1.79
N LEU A 42 -1.72 -4.04 2.20
CA LEU A 42 -0.29 -4.29 1.94
C LEU A 42 0.21 -5.55 2.65
N THR A 43 -0.22 -5.77 3.89
CA THR A 43 0.12 -6.99 4.65
C THR A 43 -0.45 -8.22 3.95
N TYR A 44 -1.71 -8.19 3.51
CA TYR A 44 -2.30 -9.30 2.76
C TYR A 44 -1.48 -9.62 1.51
N LEU A 45 -1.12 -8.63 0.72
CA LEU A 45 -0.32 -8.80 -0.48
C LEU A 45 0.98 -9.57 -0.21
N TYR A 46 1.78 -9.14 0.77
CA TYR A 46 3.09 -9.74 1.02
C TYR A 46 3.06 -11.05 1.81
N PHE A 47 2.01 -11.32 2.60
CA PHE A 47 1.94 -12.48 3.48
C PHE A 47 0.96 -13.57 3.03
N ALA A 48 0.12 -13.29 2.02
CA ALA A 48 -0.88 -14.24 1.55
C ALA A 48 -1.01 -14.34 0.02
N GLU A 49 -0.91 -13.22 -0.71
CA GLU A 49 -1.24 -13.16 -2.14
C GLU A 49 -0.01 -13.36 -3.04
N MET A 50 1.02 -12.53 -2.85
CA MET A 50 2.14 -12.42 -3.78
C MET A 50 3.11 -13.59 -3.67
N ARG A 51 3.54 -14.09 -4.82
CA ARG A 51 4.64 -15.05 -4.95
C ARG A 51 5.97 -14.30 -4.87
N VAL A 52 6.48 -14.12 -3.65
CA VAL A 52 7.76 -13.46 -3.36
C VAL A 52 8.56 -14.28 -2.36
N ASP A 53 9.85 -14.40 -2.60
CA ASP A 53 10.80 -15.02 -1.68
C ASP A 53 11.83 -13.96 -1.21
N PRO A 54 11.83 -13.59 0.08
CA PRO A 54 12.81 -12.66 0.62
C PRO A 54 14.27 -13.09 0.44
N LYS A 55 14.52 -14.41 0.35
CA LYS A 55 15.86 -14.97 0.12
C LYS A 55 16.31 -14.83 -1.34
N ASN A 56 15.37 -14.62 -2.27
CA ASN A 56 15.64 -14.40 -3.68
C ASN A 56 14.84 -13.17 -4.20
N PRO A 57 15.13 -11.95 -3.70
CA PRO A 57 14.35 -10.74 -4.01
C PRO A 57 14.44 -10.33 -5.48
N HIS A 58 15.38 -10.88 -6.24
CA HIS A 58 15.58 -10.57 -7.66
C HIS A 58 15.09 -11.67 -8.61
N ASP A 59 14.33 -12.66 -8.11
CA ASP A 59 13.74 -13.69 -8.98
C ASP A 59 12.92 -13.02 -10.10
N PRO A 60 13.27 -13.27 -11.38
CA PRO A 60 12.56 -12.66 -12.50
C PRO A 60 11.13 -13.19 -12.68
N SER A 61 10.78 -14.30 -12.04
CA SER A 61 9.44 -14.92 -12.11
C SER A 61 8.51 -14.50 -10.97
N ARG A 62 9.03 -13.82 -9.92
CA ARG A 62 8.21 -13.36 -8.79
C ARG A 62 7.19 -12.31 -9.21
N ASP A 63 6.11 -12.18 -8.46
CA ASP A 63 5.18 -11.07 -8.63
C ASP A 63 5.84 -9.72 -8.32
N ARG A 64 5.26 -8.63 -8.81
CA ARG A 64 5.76 -7.25 -8.66
C ARG A 64 4.78 -6.41 -7.88
N PHE A 65 5.33 -5.48 -7.10
CA PHE A 65 4.51 -4.52 -6.37
C PHE A 65 5.05 -3.09 -6.53
N VAL A 66 4.15 -2.16 -6.86
CA VAL A 66 4.47 -0.73 -6.95
C VAL A 66 3.61 0.05 -5.96
N MET A 67 4.24 0.61 -4.92
CA MET A 67 3.61 1.57 -4.03
C MET A 67 3.51 2.93 -4.76
N SER A 68 2.42 3.18 -5.50
CA SER A 68 2.26 4.39 -6.30
C SER A 68 2.27 5.65 -5.44
N LYS A 69 1.57 5.64 -4.30
CA LYS A 69 1.69 6.68 -3.26
C LYS A 69 2.99 6.50 -2.45
N GLY A 70 4.13 6.78 -3.08
CA GLY A 70 5.47 6.48 -2.57
C GLY A 70 5.82 7.08 -1.22
N HIS A 71 5.11 8.13 -0.78
CA HIS A 71 5.24 8.69 0.56
C HIS A 71 4.83 7.71 1.67
N CYS A 72 4.08 6.64 1.35
CA CYS A 72 3.73 5.59 2.30
C CYS A 72 4.85 4.56 2.52
N SER A 73 6.12 4.97 2.41
CA SER A 73 7.28 4.18 2.84
C SER A 73 7.19 3.71 4.30
N PRO A 74 6.55 4.44 5.27
CA PRO A 74 6.32 3.91 6.61
C PRO A 74 5.31 2.74 6.70
N ALA A 75 4.61 2.41 5.62
CA ALA A 75 3.90 1.14 5.50
C ALA A 75 4.77 0.07 4.83
N MET A 76 5.41 0.45 3.72
CA MET A 76 6.16 -0.48 2.87
C MET A 76 7.35 -1.11 3.60
N TYR A 77 8.19 -0.32 4.25
CA TYR A 77 9.41 -0.82 4.87
C TYR A 77 9.16 -1.76 6.06
N PRO A 78 8.24 -1.48 7.01
CA PRO A 78 7.90 -2.44 8.05
C PRO A 78 7.36 -3.77 7.52
N VAL A 79 6.50 -3.74 6.50
CA VAL A 79 5.97 -4.97 5.89
C VAL A 79 7.08 -5.79 5.24
N LEU A 80 8.02 -5.16 4.52
CA LEU A 80 9.18 -5.83 3.94
C LEU A 80 10.11 -6.41 5.01
N ALA A 81 10.40 -5.66 6.08
CA ALA A 81 11.22 -6.12 7.19
C ALA A 81 10.59 -7.33 7.89
N LEU A 82 9.29 -7.26 8.25
CA LEU A 82 8.57 -8.37 8.87
C LEU A 82 8.45 -9.58 7.93
N ARG A 83 8.42 -9.36 6.63
CA ARG A 83 8.44 -10.44 5.63
C ARG A 83 9.83 -11.09 5.51
N GLY A 84 10.88 -10.43 5.97
CA GLY A 84 12.25 -10.96 6.02
C GLY A 84 13.15 -10.53 4.85
N PHE A 85 12.83 -9.45 4.14
CA PHE A 85 13.70 -8.90 3.09
C PHE A 85 14.96 -8.24 3.65
N PHE A 86 14.90 -7.71 4.87
CA PHE A 86 16.01 -7.13 5.61
C PHE A 86 15.69 -7.12 7.13
N PRO A 87 16.68 -6.94 8.01
CA PRO A 87 16.46 -6.89 9.45
C PRO A 87 15.53 -5.74 9.88
N VAL A 88 14.68 -5.98 10.88
CA VAL A 88 13.78 -4.94 11.43
C VAL A 88 14.57 -3.75 12.00
N GLU A 89 15.77 -4.00 12.51
CA GLU A 89 16.68 -2.99 13.05
C GLU A 89 17.09 -1.93 12.03
N ASP A 90 17.07 -2.26 10.73
CA ASP A 90 17.43 -1.34 9.64
C ASP A 90 16.40 -0.21 9.50
N LEU A 91 15.18 -0.38 10.01
CA LEU A 91 14.16 0.67 10.03
C LEU A 91 14.62 1.96 10.73
N LYS A 92 15.62 1.87 11.62
CA LYS A 92 16.27 3.02 12.27
C LYS A 92 17.03 3.93 11.31
N MET A 93 17.32 3.43 10.09
CA MET A 93 18.01 4.20 9.04
C MET A 93 17.06 5.10 8.22
N PHE A 94 15.76 5.08 8.55
CA PHE A 94 14.74 5.87 7.86
C PHE A 94 15.03 7.38 7.94
N ARG A 95 15.08 8.05 6.78
CA ARG A 95 15.32 9.50 6.62
C ARG A 95 16.61 10.02 7.29
N ARG A 96 17.59 9.17 7.54
CA ARG A 96 18.91 9.60 8.01
C ARG A 96 19.81 9.92 6.83
N ILE A 97 20.71 10.91 7.01
CA ILE A 97 21.64 11.33 5.96
C ILE A 97 22.65 10.23 5.57
N ASP A 98 23.00 9.40 6.54
CA ASP A 98 23.87 8.23 6.41
C ASP A 98 23.09 6.93 6.19
N GLY A 99 21.76 7.03 6.08
CA GLY A 99 20.86 5.89 5.93
C GLY A 99 20.55 5.55 4.49
N HIS A 100 20.13 4.32 4.29
CA HIS A 100 19.72 3.81 2.97
C HIS A 100 18.18 3.76 2.79
N MET A 101 17.40 4.15 3.81
CA MET A 101 15.94 4.16 3.77
C MET A 101 15.40 5.57 3.57
N SER A 102 15.07 5.88 2.31
CA SER A 102 14.51 7.16 1.91
C SER A 102 13.11 7.39 2.49
N GLY A 103 12.72 8.66 2.61
CA GLY A 103 11.38 9.07 3.05
C GLY A 103 10.25 8.73 2.06
N HIS A 104 10.58 8.39 0.83
CA HIS A 104 9.71 7.77 -0.17
C HIS A 104 10.30 6.42 -0.56
N VAL A 105 9.49 5.52 -1.08
CA VAL A 105 9.99 4.17 -1.43
C VAL A 105 11.13 4.24 -2.44
N GLU A 106 12.22 3.51 -2.17
CA GLU A 106 13.47 3.57 -2.93
C GLU A 106 13.97 2.18 -3.30
N MET A 107 14.01 1.86 -4.61
CA MET A 107 14.36 0.53 -5.12
C MET A 107 15.85 0.22 -5.11
N LYS A 108 16.70 1.26 -5.16
CA LYS A 108 18.14 1.09 -5.32
C LYS A 108 18.80 0.52 -4.06
N TYR A 109 18.27 0.87 -2.89
CA TYR A 109 18.89 0.56 -1.61
C TYR A 109 18.05 -0.32 -0.69
N VAL A 110 16.74 -0.47 -0.97
CA VAL A 110 15.83 -1.24 -0.11
C VAL A 110 15.40 -2.52 -0.80
N PRO A 111 15.87 -3.69 -0.33
CA PRO A 111 15.49 -4.99 -0.89
C PRO A 111 13.96 -5.19 -0.86
N GLY A 112 13.40 -5.75 -1.93
CA GLY A 112 11.96 -6.00 -2.04
C GLY A 112 11.13 -4.83 -2.58
N VAL A 113 11.73 -3.67 -2.81
CA VAL A 113 11.11 -2.55 -3.51
C VAL A 113 11.36 -2.69 -5.01
N ASP A 114 10.29 -2.74 -5.80
CA ASP A 114 10.36 -2.92 -7.26
C ASP A 114 10.57 -1.62 -8.04
N MET A 115 10.12 -0.49 -7.47
CA MET A 115 10.22 0.82 -8.12
C MET A 115 10.29 1.94 -7.09
N SER A 116 11.21 2.87 -7.30
CA SER A 116 11.22 4.15 -6.57
C SER A 116 10.06 5.01 -7.02
N THR A 117 9.26 5.50 -6.07
CA THR A 117 8.07 6.32 -6.34
C THR A 117 7.99 7.50 -5.38
N GLY A 118 7.07 8.44 -5.65
CA GLY A 118 6.89 9.64 -4.82
C GLY A 118 6.26 10.79 -5.60
N SER A 119 6.52 10.89 -6.91
CA SER A 119 5.74 11.72 -7.82
C SER A 119 4.41 11.02 -8.07
N LEU A 120 3.32 11.55 -7.49
CA LEU A 120 2.00 10.92 -7.53
C LEU A 120 1.52 10.72 -8.98
N GLY A 121 0.79 9.65 -9.22
CA GLY A 121 0.30 9.25 -10.53
C GLY A 121 1.32 8.52 -11.42
N GLN A 122 2.64 8.58 -11.12
CA GLN A 122 3.66 7.96 -11.97
C GLN A 122 3.81 6.44 -11.70
N GLY A 123 3.64 6.01 -10.45
CA GLY A 123 3.84 4.61 -10.06
C GLY A 123 2.94 3.64 -10.81
N ILE A 124 1.68 3.99 -11.02
CA ILE A 124 0.74 3.14 -11.76
C ILE A 124 1.16 2.94 -13.23
N SER A 125 1.75 3.95 -13.86
CA SER A 125 2.27 3.82 -15.24
C SER A 125 3.43 2.84 -15.30
N VAL A 126 4.29 2.81 -14.29
CA VAL A 126 5.36 1.81 -14.17
C VAL A 126 4.76 0.41 -13.97
N ALA A 127 3.73 0.26 -13.13
CA ALA A 127 3.04 -1.01 -12.94
C ALA A 127 2.42 -1.52 -14.27
N VAL A 128 1.82 -0.64 -15.08
CA VAL A 128 1.34 -0.96 -16.44
C VAL A 128 2.49 -1.46 -17.32
N GLY A 129 3.63 -0.79 -17.30
CA GLY A 129 4.83 -1.21 -18.05
C GLY A 129 5.33 -2.59 -17.62
N MET A 130 5.39 -2.86 -16.31
CA MET A 130 5.78 -4.17 -15.77
C MET A 130 4.79 -5.27 -16.18
N ALA A 131 3.48 -5.01 -16.12
CA ALA A 131 2.46 -5.96 -16.50
C ALA A 131 2.51 -6.28 -18.01
N LEU A 132 2.69 -5.25 -18.84
CA LEU A 132 2.86 -5.40 -20.28
C LEU A 132 4.12 -6.21 -20.61
N ALA A 133 5.25 -5.90 -19.96
CA ALA A 133 6.49 -6.65 -20.13
C ALA A 133 6.32 -8.13 -19.79
N GLY A 134 5.58 -8.46 -18.73
CA GLY A 134 5.24 -9.83 -18.36
C GLY A 134 4.45 -10.54 -19.47
N LYS A 135 3.42 -9.91 -20.01
CA LYS A 135 2.62 -10.48 -21.10
C LYS A 135 3.44 -10.69 -22.37
N VAL A 136 4.21 -9.69 -22.80
CA VAL A 136 5.06 -9.78 -23.99
C VAL A 136 6.11 -10.89 -23.84
N ALA A 137 6.69 -11.03 -22.65
CA ALA A 137 7.68 -12.07 -22.37
C ALA A 137 7.09 -13.46 -22.05
N GLY A 138 5.76 -13.63 -22.10
CA GLY A 138 5.08 -14.88 -21.77
C GLY A 138 5.28 -15.34 -20.32
N LYS A 139 5.46 -14.39 -19.39
CA LYS A 139 5.63 -14.66 -17.97
C LYS A 139 4.29 -14.75 -17.25
N SER A 140 4.25 -15.55 -16.18
CA SER A 140 3.04 -15.76 -15.36
C SER A 140 2.95 -14.85 -14.14
N TYR A 141 3.89 -13.94 -13.92
CA TYR A 141 3.83 -13.05 -12.77
C TYR A 141 2.71 -12.02 -12.89
N ARG A 142 2.19 -11.65 -11.75
CA ARG A 142 1.20 -10.58 -11.62
C ARG A 142 1.88 -9.31 -11.11
N VAL A 143 1.25 -8.18 -11.36
CA VAL A 143 1.68 -6.87 -10.89
C VAL A 143 0.57 -6.27 -10.03
N TYR A 144 0.95 -5.81 -8.84
CA TYR A 144 0.06 -5.16 -7.88
C TYR A 144 0.51 -3.72 -7.65
N SER A 145 -0.45 -2.84 -7.38
CA SER A 145 -0.14 -1.43 -7.05
C SER A 145 -1.13 -0.90 -6.03
N ILE A 146 -0.68 0.03 -5.16
CA ILE A 146 -1.56 0.79 -4.27
C ILE A 146 -1.42 2.27 -4.58
N LEU A 147 -2.56 2.92 -4.85
CA LEU A 147 -2.70 4.35 -5.07
C LEU A 147 -3.44 5.01 -3.89
N GLY A 148 -3.34 6.32 -3.77
CA GLY A 148 -4.22 7.12 -2.89
C GLY A 148 -5.41 7.69 -3.66
N ASP A 149 -6.51 7.95 -2.98
CA ASP A 149 -7.71 8.58 -3.56
C ASP A 149 -7.46 10.04 -4.00
N GLY A 150 -6.61 10.78 -3.27
CA GLY A 150 -6.12 12.09 -3.72
C GLY A 150 -5.16 11.99 -4.91
N GLU A 151 -4.36 10.92 -5.00
CA GLU A 151 -3.45 10.67 -6.12
C GLU A 151 -4.20 10.48 -7.45
N VAL A 152 -5.41 9.95 -7.40
CA VAL A 152 -6.26 9.72 -8.58
C VAL A 152 -6.66 11.02 -9.30
N ALA A 153 -6.46 12.19 -8.68
CA ALA A 153 -6.63 13.48 -9.35
C ALA A 153 -5.56 13.75 -10.43
N GLU A 154 -4.41 13.02 -10.40
CA GLU A 154 -3.36 13.16 -11.40
C GLU A 154 -3.81 12.62 -12.78
N GLY A 155 -3.64 13.43 -13.84
CA GLY A 155 -3.98 13.03 -15.22
C GLY A 155 -3.29 11.76 -15.69
N GLN A 156 -2.03 11.55 -15.24
CA GLN A 156 -1.22 10.37 -15.53
C GLN A 156 -1.88 9.05 -15.11
N VAL A 157 -2.69 9.06 -14.04
CA VAL A 157 -3.46 7.87 -13.62
C VAL A 157 -4.41 7.44 -14.74
N TRP A 158 -5.13 8.37 -15.33
CA TRP A 158 -6.11 8.08 -16.38
C TRP A 158 -5.47 7.65 -17.70
N GLU A 159 -4.31 8.20 -18.02
CA GLU A 159 -3.50 7.73 -19.16
C GLU A 159 -3.05 6.28 -18.96
N ALA A 160 -2.62 5.93 -17.74
CA ALA A 160 -2.27 4.55 -17.39
C ALA A 160 -3.50 3.62 -17.48
N MET A 161 -4.70 4.09 -17.05
CA MET A 161 -5.94 3.30 -17.17
C MET A 161 -6.27 2.96 -18.62
N MET A 162 -6.15 3.94 -19.54
CA MET A 162 -6.36 3.71 -20.98
C MET A 162 -5.37 2.68 -21.53
N ALA A 163 -4.10 2.82 -21.20
CA ALA A 163 -3.05 1.91 -21.66
C ALA A 163 -3.28 0.48 -21.14
N ALA A 164 -3.59 0.29 -19.86
CA ALA A 164 -3.84 -1.01 -19.27
C ALA A 164 -5.03 -1.73 -19.94
N ASN A 165 -6.12 -1.02 -20.19
CA ASN A 165 -7.28 -1.56 -20.91
C ASN A 165 -6.93 -1.90 -22.37
N LYS A 166 -6.23 -1.00 -23.08
CA LYS A 166 -5.80 -1.20 -24.47
C LYS A 166 -5.01 -2.51 -24.65
N TYR A 167 -4.17 -2.84 -23.72
CA TYR A 167 -3.32 -4.04 -23.77
C TYR A 167 -3.90 -5.24 -23.01
N HIS A 168 -5.16 -5.14 -22.53
CA HIS A 168 -5.85 -6.21 -21.81
C HIS A 168 -5.01 -6.81 -20.67
N LEU A 169 -4.48 -5.93 -19.79
CA LEU A 169 -3.54 -6.33 -18.75
C LEU A 169 -4.26 -7.01 -17.56
N ASP A 170 -4.78 -8.21 -17.77
CA ASP A 170 -5.45 -9.02 -16.73
C ASP A 170 -4.50 -9.57 -15.65
N ASN A 171 -3.20 -9.38 -15.85
CA ASN A 171 -2.16 -9.61 -14.84
C ASN A 171 -1.85 -8.37 -14.00
N LEU A 172 -2.57 -7.25 -14.17
CA LEU A 172 -2.48 -6.05 -13.34
C LEU A 172 -3.69 -5.92 -12.44
N CYS A 173 -3.45 -5.85 -11.12
CA CYS A 173 -4.44 -5.54 -10.11
C CYS A 173 -3.97 -4.33 -9.30
N ALA A 174 -4.68 -3.22 -9.38
CA ALA A 174 -4.41 -2.02 -8.60
C ALA A 174 -5.46 -1.84 -7.51
N CYS A 175 -5.09 -1.16 -6.42
CA CYS A 175 -5.97 -0.84 -5.31
C CYS A 175 -5.89 0.66 -5.04
N VAL A 176 -7.03 1.33 -4.91
CA VAL A 176 -7.10 2.70 -4.38
C VAL A 176 -7.41 2.63 -2.89
N ASP A 177 -6.55 3.20 -2.07
CA ASP A 177 -6.78 3.46 -0.65
C ASP A 177 -7.73 4.64 -0.50
N VAL A 178 -9.04 4.33 -0.42
CA VAL A 178 -10.12 5.32 -0.37
C VAL A 178 -10.36 5.71 1.08
N ASN A 179 -9.51 6.60 1.61
CA ASN A 179 -9.63 7.09 2.98
C ASN A 179 -10.37 8.45 3.09
N GLY A 180 -10.70 9.08 1.97
CA GLY A 180 -11.48 10.31 1.89
C GLY A 180 -10.70 11.59 2.22
N LEU A 181 -9.39 11.50 2.48
CA LEU A 181 -8.57 12.61 2.95
C LEU A 181 -7.29 12.77 2.15
N GLN A 182 -6.98 13.98 1.76
CA GLN A 182 -5.66 14.37 1.22
C GLN A 182 -5.01 15.45 2.12
N ILE A 183 -3.91 16.06 1.70
CA ILE A 183 -3.08 16.95 2.54
C ILE A 183 -3.91 18.03 3.26
N ASP A 184 -4.76 18.74 2.49
CA ASP A 184 -5.44 19.97 2.95
C ASP A 184 -6.86 19.74 3.49
N GLY A 185 -7.37 18.48 3.42
CA GLY A 185 -8.73 18.20 3.89
C GLY A 185 -9.38 16.99 3.22
N GLU A 186 -10.72 16.99 3.21
CA GLU A 186 -11.49 15.95 2.55
C GLU A 186 -11.33 16.02 1.02
N THR A 187 -11.20 14.85 0.38
CA THR A 187 -11.03 14.78 -1.09
C THR A 187 -12.17 15.46 -1.83
N LYS A 188 -13.40 15.38 -1.30
CA LYS A 188 -14.57 16.04 -1.91
C LYS A 188 -14.48 17.56 -1.95
N ASP A 189 -13.74 18.18 -1.01
CA ASP A 189 -13.64 19.62 -0.87
C ASP A 189 -12.38 20.18 -1.54
N VAL A 190 -11.29 19.41 -1.52
CA VAL A 190 -9.98 19.82 -2.11
C VAL A 190 -9.97 19.57 -3.61
N MET A 191 -10.19 18.32 -4.04
CA MET A 191 -10.30 17.91 -5.45
C MET A 191 -11.17 16.64 -5.53
N PRO A 192 -12.46 16.76 -5.91
CA PRO A 192 -13.38 15.63 -5.92
C PRO A 192 -13.03 14.62 -7.00
N THR A 193 -12.59 13.44 -6.55
CA THR A 193 -12.22 12.32 -7.43
C THR A 193 -13.39 11.36 -7.68
N GLU A 194 -14.42 11.36 -6.81
CA GLU A 194 -15.62 10.53 -6.95
C GLU A 194 -16.49 10.90 -8.18
N PRO A 195 -17.32 10.01 -8.70
CA PRO A 195 -17.44 8.58 -8.33
C PRO A 195 -16.33 7.72 -8.97
N LEU A 196 -15.46 7.14 -8.16
CA LEU A 196 -14.30 6.37 -8.63
C LEU A 196 -14.71 5.11 -9.38
N ASP A 197 -15.72 4.38 -8.87
CA ASP A 197 -16.21 3.16 -9.49
C ASP A 197 -16.61 3.39 -10.96
N LYS A 198 -17.47 4.39 -11.20
CA LYS A 198 -17.95 4.72 -12.54
C LYS A 198 -16.84 5.20 -13.48
N LYS A 199 -15.88 5.94 -12.93
CA LYS A 199 -14.72 6.40 -13.70
C LYS A 199 -13.87 5.21 -14.15
N PHE A 200 -13.44 4.33 -13.25
CA PHE A 200 -12.63 3.17 -13.63
C PHE A 200 -13.40 2.18 -14.54
N GLU A 201 -14.69 1.94 -14.28
CA GLU A 201 -15.54 1.15 -15.18
C GLU A 201 -15.57 1.73 -16.61
N SER A 202 -15.68 3.07 -16.75
CA SER A 202 -15.71 3.73 -18.07
C SER A 202 -14.38 3.63 -18.82
N PHE A 203 -13.27 3.42 -18.11
CA PHE A 203 -11.95 3.12 -18.68
C PHE A 203 -11.75 1.63 -18.98
N GLY A 204 -12.78 0.78 -18.79
CA GLY A 204 -12.73 -0.65 -19.12
C GLY A 204 -12.03 -1.51 -18.08
N TRP A 205 -11.97 -1.07 -16.82
CA TRP A 205 -11.46 -1.83 -15.71
C TRP A 205 -12.57 -2.61 -15.00
N HIS A 206 -12.25 -3.81 -14.54
CA HIS A 206 -13.08 -4.51 -13.57
C HIS A 206 -12.94 -3.85 -12.21
N VAL A 207 -14.06 -3.47 -11.56
CA VAL A 207 -14.04 -2.70 -10.31
C VAL A 207 -14.65 -3.51 -9.18
N ILE A 208 -13.92 -3.62 -8.07
CA ILE A 208 -14.36 -4.31 -6.85
C ILE A 208 -14.30 -3.32 -5.69
N LYS A 209 -15.37 -3.23 -4.89
CA LYS A 209 -15.42 -2.38 -3.69
C LYS A 209 -15.37 -3.22 -2.43
N ILE A 210 -14.51 -2.85 -1.49
CA ILE A 210 -14.32 -3.57 -0.23
C ILE A 210 -14.16 -2.64 0.97
N ASP A 211 -14.36 -3.17 2.16
CA ASP A 211 -13.75 -2.64 3.37
C ASP A 211 -12.27 -3.06 3.39
N GLY A 212 -11.37 -2.06 3.30
CA GLY A 212 -9.91 -2.28 3.26
C GLY A 212 -9.30 -2.71 4.60
N HIS A 213 -10.11 -2.88 5.65
CA HIS A 213 -9.72 -3.40 6.95
C HIS A 213 -10.29 -4.81 7.23
N ASP A 214 -11.13 -5.35 6.33
CA ASP A 214 -11.68 -6.69 6.42
C ASP A 214 -10.86 -7.66 5.57
N PHE A 215 -10.07 -8.53 6.21
CA PHE A 215 -9.20 -9.49 5.52
C PHE A 215 -9.97 -10.53 4.69
N ASP A 216 -11.22 -10.83 5.01
CA ASP A 216 -12.03 -11.74 4.18
C ASP A 216 -12.45 -11.06 2.88
N GLN A 217 -12.83 -9.78 2.94
CA GLN A 217 -13.16 -9.02 1.75
C GLN A 217 -11.90 -8.75 0.90
N ILE A 218 -10.75 -8.47 1.54
CA ILE A 218 -9.47 -8.32 0.84
C ILE A 218 -9.13 -9.61 0.09
N GLU A 219 -9.16 -10.78 0.76
CA GLU A 219 -8.90 -12.07 0.11
C GLU A 219 -9.85 -12.32 -1.06
N ALA A 220 -11.16 -12.12 -0.85
CA ALA A 220 -12.16 -12.35 -1.89
C ALA A 220 -11.90 -11.48 -3.13
N ALA A 221 -11.56 -10.20 -2.94
CA ALA A 221 -11.29 -9.26 -4.03
C ALA A 221 -10.05 -9.65 -4.84
N TYR A 222 -8.95 -10.04 -4.19
CA TYR A 222 -7.75 -10.47 -4.92
C TYR A 222 -7.95 -11.79 -5.66
N LYS A 223 -8.68 -12.74 -5.06
CA LYS A 223 -9.09 -14.00 -5.76
C LYS A 223 -9.98 -13.73 -6.96
N GLU A 224 -10.92 -12.79 -6.87
CA GLU A 224 -11.76 -12.36 -8.00
C GLU A 224 -10.89 -11.71 -9.09
N ALA A 225 -9.94 -10.85 -8.70
CA ALA A 225 -8.99 -10.23 -9.63
C ALA A 225 -8.12 -11.26 -10.36
N GLU A 226 -7.73 -12.37 -9.72
CA GLU A 226 -6.99 -13.46 -10.38
C GLU A 226 -7.83 -14.18 -11.44
N GLN A 227 -9.13 -14.31 -11.19
CA GLN A 227 -10.08 -14.96 -12.12
C GLN A 227 -10.52 -14.05 -13.25
N THR A 228 -10.42 -12.74 -13.10
CA THR A 228 -10.76 -11.74 -14.14
C THR A 228 -9.80 -11.85 -15.30
N LYS A 229 -10.34 -12.02 -16.53
CA LYS A 229 -9.53 -12.19 -17.74
C LYS A 229 -9.88 -11.11 -18.78
N GLY A 230 -8.85 -10.75 -19.55
CA GLY A 230 -8.98 -9.80 -20.66
C GLY A 230 -9.09 -8.32 -20.25
N GLN A 231 -9.10 -8.00 -18.97
CA GLN A 231 -9.15 -6.62 -18.47
C GLN A 231 -8.40 -6.50 -17.11
N PRO A 232 -7.81 -5.33 -16.81
CA PRO A 232 -7.21 -5.07 -15.51
C PRO A 232 -8.27 -4.92 -14.44
N THR A 233 -7.87 -5.10 -13.16
CA THR A 233 -8.75 -4.96 -12.00
C THR A 233 -8.35 -3.80 -11.11
N MET A 234 -9.34 -3.00 -10.70
CA MET A 234 -9.21 -1.93 -9.70
C MET A 234 -10.01 -2.28 -8.45
N ILE A 235 -9.35 -2.41 -7.33
CA ILE A 235 -9.98 -2.57 -6.02
C ILE A 235 -10.12 -1.19 -5.37
N LEU A 236 -11.33 -0.81 -5.00
CA LEU A 236 -11.61 0.40 -4.22
C LEU A 236 -11.74 0.00 -2.75
N ALA A 237 -10.68 0.14 -2.00
CA ALA A 237 -10.62 -0.23 -0.59
C ALA A 237 -10.99 0.98 0.27
N LYS A 238 -12.19 0.96 0.87
CA LYS A 238 -12.56 1.96 1.87
C LYS A 238 -11.74 1.74 3.13
N THR A 239 -11.04 2.79 3.57
CA THR A 239 -10.13 2.72 4.70
C THR A 239 -10.28 3.92 5.63
N ILE A 240 -9.54 3.90 6.74
CA ILE A 240 -9.45 4.99 7.71
C ILE A 240 -8.02 5.52 7.71
N LYS A 241 -7.84 6.79 7.31
CA LYS A 241 -6.54 7.46 7.44
C LYS A 241 -6.09 7.47 8.89
N GLY A 242 -4.85 7.06 9.18
CA GLY A 242 -4.34 6.99 10.55
C GLY A 242 -4.82 5.78 11.36
N LYS A 243 -5.36 4.74 10.71
CA LYS A 243 -5.94 3.54 11.32
C LYS A 243 -5.08 2.94 12.45
N GLY A 244 -5.71 2.71 13.60
CA GLY A 244 -5.10 2.09 14.79
C GLY A 244 -4.51 3.06 15.80
N VAL A 245 -4.53 4.38 15.51
CA VAL A 245 -4.08 5.44 16.43
C VAL A 245 -5.19 6.47 16.59
N SER A 246 -5.81 6.53 17.74
CA SER A 246 -7.08 7.25 17.98
C SER A 246 -7.06 8.72 17.56
N PHE A 247 -5.98 9.44 17.85
CA PHE A 247 -5.84 10.86 17.50
C PHE A 247 -5.41 11.10 16.04
N MET A 248 -5.01 10.05 15.30
CA MET A 248 -4.67 10.12 13.87
C MET A 248 -5.85 9.73 12.97
N GLU A 249 -6.78 8.89 13.46
CA GLU A 249 -7.90 8.40 12.66
C GLU A 249 -8.77 9.55 12.12
N ASN A 250 -9.06 9.49 10.82
CA ASN A 250 -9.89 10.46 10.09
C ASN A 250 -9.40 11.92 10.23
N ASN A 251 -8.12 12.17 10.39
CA ASN A 251 -7.54 13.48 10.58
C ASN A 251 -6.48 13.78 9.51
N ALA A 252 -6.81 14.70 8.58
CA ALA A 252 -5.93 15.13 7.48
C ALA A 252 -4.59 15.69 7.98
N GLY A 253 -4.57 16.34 9.15
CA GLY A 253 -3.37 16.91 9.76
C GLY A 253 -2.23 15.91 10.02
N TRP A 254 -2.54 14.59 9.98
CA TRP A 254 -1.54 13.53 10.11
C TRP A 254 -1.04 13.00 8.76
N HIS A 255 -1.28 13.73 7.68
CA HIS A 255 -0.76 13.32 6.37
C HIS A 255 0.77 13.26 6.37
N GLY A 256 1.43 14.34 6.76
CA GLY A 256 2.91 14.48 6.73
C GLY A 256 3.51 14.99 8.03
N LYS A 257 2.89 14.70 9.17
CA LYS A 257 3.32 15.17 10.49
C LYS A 257 3.82 14.00 11.34
N ALA A 258 5.02 14.15 11.91
CA ALA A 258 5.55 13.21 12.89
C ALA A 258 4.90 13.43 14.27
N PRO A 259 4.59 12.37 15.04
CA PRO A 259 4.19 12.50 16.43
C PRO A 259 5.37 12.98 17.29
N ASN A 260 5.10 13.80 18.30
CA ASN A 260 6.07 14.10 19.35
C ASN A 260 6.15 12.94 20.37
N ASP A 261 7.03 13.05 21.38
CA ASP A 261 7.26 11.98 22.36
C ASP A 261 5.99 11.58 23.12
N GLU A 262 5.16 12.53 23.53
CA GLU A 262 3.90 12.26 24.23
C GLU A 262 2.89 11.55 23.32
N GLN A 263 2.74 12.03 22.08
CA GLN A 263 1.88 11.43 21.06
C GLN A 263 2.39 10.04 20.65
N TRP A 264 3.71 9.85 20.56
CA TRP A 264 4.30 8.55 20.32
C TRP A 264 4.02 7.58 21.48
N ALA A 265 4.19 8.02 22.74
CA ALA A 265 3.88 7.19 23.89
C ALA A 265 2.41 6.71 23.89
N GLN A 266 1.47 7.59 23.53
CA GLN A 266 0.05 7.22 23.38
C GLN A 266 -0.16 6.24 22.21
N ALA A 267 0.34 6.54 21.01
CA ALA A 267 0.20 5.68 19.83
C ALA A 267 0.79 4.29 20.08
N LYS A 268 1.96 4.23 20.73
CA LYS A 268 2.62 2.98 21.11
C LYS A 268 1.73 2.16 22.04
N ALA A 269 1.20 2.78 23.09
CA ALA A 269 0.33 2.08 24.06
C ALA A 269 -0.93 1.52 23.39
N GLU A 270 -1.57 2.29 22.48
CA GLU A 270 -2.76 1.85 21.75
C GLU A 270 -2.45 0.66 20.83
N LEU A 271 -1.34 0.73 20.07
CA LEU A 271 -0.95 -0.33 19.13
C LEU A 271 -0.44 -1.58 19.87
N GLU A 272 0.31 -1.44 20.96
CA GLU A 272 0.73 -2.57 21.80
C GLU A 272 -0.47 -3.27 22.48
N ALA A 273 -1.50 -2.52 22.86
CA ALA A 273 -2.75 -3.10 23.38
C ALA A 273 -3.47 -3.94 22.31
N GLN A 274 -3.57 -3.45 21.08
CA GLN A 274 -4.13 -4.21 19.95
C GLN A 274 -3.33 -5.48 19.66
N ILE A 275 -1.99 -5.39 19.66
CA ILE A 275 -1.12 -6.55 19.45
C ILE A 275 -1.36 -7.60 20.54
N LYS A 276 -1.40 -7.17 21.81
CA LYS A 276 -1.64 -8.06 22.96
C LYS A 276 -3.00 -8.76 22.88
N GLU A 277 -4.05 -8.06 22.49
CA GLU A 277 -5.38 -8.64 22.27
C GLU A 277 -5.35 -9.72 21.16
N LEU A 278 -4.61 -9.46 20.08
CA LEU A 278 -4.46 -10.40 18.98
C LEU A 278 -3.56 -11.60 19.33
N GLU A 279 -2.64 -11.48 20.26
CA GLU A 279 -1.77 -12.58 20.73
C GLU A 279 -2.48 -13.51 21.74
N GLY A 280 -3.41 -12.99 22.52
CA GLY A 280 -4.20 -13.74 23.52
C GLY A 280 -5.30 -14.51 22.89
#